data_b005299c13cacd3a51d5b8ade752cb30
#
_entry.id   b005299c13cacd3a51d5b8ade752cb30
#
_cell.length_a   1.000
_cell.length_b   1.000
_cell.length_c   1.000
_cell.angle_alpha   90.00
_cell.angle_beta   90.00
_cell.angle_gamma   90.00
#
_symmetry.space_group_name_H-M   'P 1'
#
loop_
_entity.id
_entity.type
_entity.pdbx_description
1 polymer ?
#
loop_
_entity_poly.entity_id
_entity_poly.type
_entity_poly.pdbx_seq_one_letter_code
_entity_poly.pdbx_strand_id
1 'polypeptide(L)'
;MRDSLALDYPALADAELAALAQRGDRMAFGVIMQRCNQRLFRIARSVVGDDDEAEDVLQEAYMRAFAAIEGFRGEASLSTWLTRITLNEARGRLRRRRPSVALDALEAAQEAGAALVVFPRSISGLSPEREAARSETRRLMEAAIDELPEPFRLVFILREIEECTVEETAAQLGLLPETVKTRLFRARRLLRKALNEKLASSVTEAFPFLGVRCQRITDAVLRRMDGT
;
A
#
# COMPACT_ATOMS: atom_id res chain seq x y z
N MET A 1 -26.62 -35.61 -26.69
CA MET A 1 -26.58 -34.74 -25.50
C MET A 1 -25.13 -34.76 -25.02
N ARG A 2 -24.38 -33.69 -25.28
CA ARG A 2 -23.03 -33.52 -24.71
C ARG A 2 -23.20 -32.83 -23.38
N ASP A 3 -22.92 -33.57 -22.28
CA ASP A 3 -22.75 -32.95 -20.97
C ASP A 3 -21.66 -31.88 -21.09
N SER A 4 -22.06 -30.63 -21.12
CA SER A 4 -21.18 -29.49 -20.93
C SER A 4 -20.82 -29.51 -19.44
N LEU A 5 -19.73 -30.19 -19.10
CA LEU A 5 -19.07 -29.98 -17.81
C LEU A 5 -18.77 -28.48 -17.71
N ALA A 6 -19.57 -27.77 -16.91
CA ALA A 6 -19.32 -26.35 -16.66
C ALA A 6 -17.91 -26.25 -16.08
N LEU A 7 -17.04 -25.50 -16.78
CA LEU A 7 -15.67 -25.26 -16.31
C LEU A 7 -15.75 -24.56 -14.94
N ASP A 8 -15.09 -25.14 -13.95
CA ASP A 8 -14.91 -24.51 -12.64
C ASP A 8 -13.78 -23.48 -12.73
N TYR A 9 -14.07 -22.33 -13.28
CA TYR A 9 -13.09 -21.25 -13.47
C TYR A 9 -12.31 -20.87 -12.20
N PRO A 10 -12.94 -20.78 -11.01
CA PRO A 10 -12.24 -20.53 -9.75
C PRO A 10 -11.18 -21.57 -9.40
N ALA A 11 -11.30 -22.82 -9.86
CA ALA A 11 -10.33 -23.88 -9.57
C ALA A 11 -9.14 -23.91 -10.55
N LEU A 12 -9.25 -23.24 -11.70
CA LEU A 12 -8.20 -23.24 -12.73
C LEU A 12 -6.94 -22.49 -12.27
N ALA A 13 -5.78 -22.97 -12.71
CA ALA A 13 -4.51 -22.26 -12.51
C ALA A 13 -4.44 -20.98 -13.37
N ASP A 14 -3.60 -20.02 -12.96
CA ASP A 14 -3.46 -18.74 -13.67
C ASP A 14 -3.04 -18.89 -15.14
N ALA A 15 -2.21 -19.91 -15.46
CA ALA A 15 -1.82 -20.21 -16.83
C ALA A 15 -3.00 -20.69 -17.68
N GLU A 16 -3.89 -21.49 -17.11
CA GLU A 16 -5.10 -21.98 -17.78
C GLU A 16 -6.11 -20.85 -18.00
N LEU A 17 -6.31 -20.00 -16.98
CA LEU A 17 -7.14 -18.81 -17.10
C LEU A 17 -6.60 -17.85 -18.16
N ALA A 18 -5.28 -17.63 -18.20
CA ALA A 18 -4.65 -16.80 -19.21
C ALA A 18 -4.87 -17.37 -20.64
N ALA A 19 -4.69 -18.69 -20.81
CA ALA A 19 -4.92 -19.35 -22.10
C ALA A 19 -6.38 -19.30 -22.56
N LEU A 20 -7.35 -19.33 -21.63
CA LEU A 20 -8.77 -19.13 -21.92
C LEU A 20 -9.05 -17.67 -22.30
N ALA A 21 -8.51 -16.73 -21.53
CA ALA A 21 -8.68 -15.29 -21.80
C ALA A 21 -8.06 -14.88 -23.16
N GLN A 22 -6.94 -15.48 -23.58
CA GLN A 22 -6.33 -15.29 -24.89
C GLN A 22 -7.26 -15.74 -26.04
N ARG A 23 -8.15 -16.68 -25.79
CA ARG A 23 -9.19 -17.12 -26.72
C ARG A 23 -10.47 -16.27 -26.65
N GLY A 24 -10.43 -15.17 -25.91
CA GLY A 24 -11.57 -14.26 -25.77
C GLY A 24 -12.56 -14.64 -24.66
N ASP A 25 -12.22 -15.61 -23.80
CA ASP A 25 -13.09 -16.03 -22.69
C ASP A 25 -13.13 -14.95 -21.58
N ARG A 26 -14.23 -14.22 -21.55
CA ARG A 26 -14.47 -13.14 -20.58
C ARG A 26 -14.65 -13.66 -19.13
N MET A 27 -15.17 -14.87 -18.96
CA MET A 27 -15.35 -15.46 -17.63
C MET A 27 -13.99 -15.78 -17.01
N ALA A 28 -13.08 -16.37 -17.78
CA ALA A 28 -11.69 -16.60 -17.34
C ALA A 28 -11.01 -15.27 -16.95
N PHE A 29 -11.16 -14.23 -17.76
CA PHE A 29 -10.60 -12.92 -17.44
C PHE A 29 -11.26 -12.29 -16.20
N GLY A 30 -12.55 -12.51 -16.00
CA GLY A 30 -13.27 -12.10 -14.78
C GLY A 30 -12.68 -12.71 -13.51
N VAL A 31 -12.32 -13.99 -13.54
CA VAL A 31 -11.65 -14.66 -12.40
C VAL A 31 -10.23 -14.11 -12.19
N ILE A 32 -9.49 -13.84 -13.26
CA ILE A 32 -8.18 -13.16 -13.17
C ILE A 32 -8.33 -11.81 -12.45
N MET A 33 -9.32 -11.01 -12.85
CA MET A 33 -9.59 -9.71 -12.18
C MET A 33 -9.86 -9.90 -10.70
N GLN A 34 -10.77 -10.82 -10.33
CA GLN A 34 -11.13 -11.07 -8.92
C GLN A 34 -9.92 -11.46 -8.06
N ARG A 35 -9.01 -12.27 -8.59
CA ARG A 35 -7.76 -12.67 -7.90
C ARG A 35 -6.77 -11.51 -7.74
N CYS A 36 -6.74 -10.60 -8.69
CA CYS A 36 -5.74 -9.54 -8.74
C CYS A 36 -6.23 -8.19 -8.19
N ASN A 37 -7.55 -7.97 -8.08
CA ASN A 37 -8.14 -6.68 -7.73
C ASN A 37 -7.51 -6.03 -6.50
N GLN A 38 -7.45 -6.72 -5.38
CA GLN A 38 -6.96 -6.15 -4.13
C GLN A 38 -5.50 -5.69 -4.25
N ARG A 39 -4.67 -6.53 -4.86
CA ARG A 39 -3.26 -6.23 -5.07
C ARG A 39 -3.07 -5.04 -6.00
N LEU A 40 -3.70 -5.06 -7.16
CA LEU A 40 -3.54 -4.02 -8.17
C LEU A 40 -4.14 -2.69 -7.73
N PHE A 41 -5.24 -2.72 -6.97
CA PHE A 41 -5.80 -1.52 -6.34
C PHE A 41 -4.81 -0.87 -5.38
N ARG A 42 -4.18 -1.64 -4.47
CA ARG A 42 -3.17 -1.11 -3.54
C ARG A 42 -1.98 -0.50 -4.29
N ILE A 43 -1.55 -1.15 -5.37
CA ILE A 43 -0.46 -0.64 -6.21
C ILE A 43 -0.87 0.66 -6.90
N ALA A 44 -2.05 0.71 -7.52
CA ALA A 44 -2.57 1.92 -8.16
C ALA A 44 -2.68 3.07 -7.15
N ARG A 45 -3.34 2.82 -6.01
CA ARG A 45 -3.51 3.81 -4.92
C ARG A 45 -2.18 4.32 -4.38
N SER A 46 -1.17 3.46 -4.27
CA SER A 46 0.16 3.87 -3.83
C SER A 46 0.84 4.88 -4.75
N VAL A 47 0.42 4.97 -6.01
CA VAL A 47 0.92 5.95 -6.98
C VAL A 47 0.07 7.21 -6.98
N VAL A 48 -1.25 7.05 -7.16
CA VAL A 48 -2.15 8.21 -7.36
C VAL A 48 -2.54 8.90 -6.04
N GLY A 49 -2.56 8.16 -4.91
CA GLY A 49 -2.84 8.69 -3.58
C GLY A 49 -4.33 8.96 -3.29
N ASP A 50 -5.23 8.47 -4.13
CA ASP A 50 -6.67 8.67 -4.05
C ASP A 50 -7.39 7.40 -4.47
N ASP A 51 -8.47 7.04 -3.76
CA ASP A 51 -9.17 5.76 -3.95
C ASP A 51 -9.96 5.74 -5.26
N ASP A 52 -10.69 6.81 -5.57
CA ASP A 52 -11.52 6.90 -6.78
C ASP A 52 -10.64 6.86 -8.04
N GLU A 53 -9.49 7.57 -7.97
CA GLU A 53 -8.51 7.52 -9.05
C GLU A 53 -7.84 6.16 -9.20
N ALA A 54 -7.60 5.46 -8.11
CA ALA A 54 -7.05 4.12 -8.15
C ALA A 54 -8.01 3.13 -8.81
N GLU A 55 -9.31 3.27 -8.56
CA GLU A 55 -10.35 2.48 -9.25
C GLU A 55 -10.37 2.76 -10.75
N ASP A 56 -10.34 4.02 -11.15
CA ASP A 56 -10.28 4.42 -12.57
C ASP A 56 -9.01 3.88 -13.26
N VAL A 57 -7.86 4.00 -12.59
CA VAL A 57 -6.60 3.43 -13.08
C VAL A 57 -6.71 1.93 -13.27
N LEU A 58 -7.31 1.23 -12.33
CA LEU A 58 -7.47 -0.22 -12.37
C LEU A 58 -8.41 -0.66 -13.50
N GLN A 59 -9.51 0.05 -13.70
CA GLN A 59 -10.43 -0.21 -14.81
C GLN A 59 -9.72 -0.05 -16.17
N GLU A 60 -9.01 1.06 -16.36
CA GLU A 60 -8.27 1.30 -17.60
C GLU A 60 -7.13 0.28 -17.80
N ALA A 61 -6.43 -0.09 -16.72
CA ALA A 61 -5.40 -1.11 -16.77
C ALA A 61 -5.97 -2.47 -17.21
N TYR A 62 -7.14 -2.87 -16.74
CA TYR A 62 -7.79 -4.11 -17.16
C TYR A 62 -8.28 -4.05 -18.60
N MET A 63 -8.81 -2.93 -19.06
CA MET A 63 -9.19 -2.78 -20.46
C MET A 63 -7.98 -2.95 -21.39
N ARG A 64 -6.85 -2.35 -21.03
CA ARG A 64 -5.58 -2.51 -21.76
C ARG A 64 -5.03 -3.94 -21.67
N ALA A 65 -5.12 -4.55 -20.49
CA ALA A 65 -4.69 -5.93 -20.28
C ALA A 65 -5.51 -6.89 -21.15
N PHE A 66 -6.83 -6.72 -21.17
CA PHE A 66 -7.70 -7.56 -22.00
C PHE A 66 -7.39 -7.40 -23.50
N ALA A 67 -7.18 -6.19 -23.96
CA ALA A 67 -6.80 -5.91 -25.35
C ALA A 67 -5.42 -6.48 -25.72
N ALA A 68 -4.51 -6.61 -24.75
CA ALA A 68 -3.13 -7.06 -24.96
C ALA A 68 -2.88 -8.53 -24.54
N ILE A 69 -3.90 -9.25 -24.04
CA ILE A 69 -3.74 -10.58 -23.45
C ILE A 69 -3.23 -11.63 -24.44
N GLU A 70 -3.55 -11.50 -25.72
CA GLU A 70 -3.05 -12.37 -26.79
C GLU A 70 -1.51 -12.37 -26.86
N GLY A 71 -0.88 -11.24 -26.54
CA GLY A 71 0.57 -11.08 -26.49
C GLY A 71 1.24 -11.56 -25.20
N PHE A 72 0.49 -12.03 -24.21
CA PHE A 72 1.05 -12.55 -22.97
C PHE A 72 1.74 -13.89 -23.20
N ARG A 73 3.08 -13.95 -23.06
CA ARG A 73 3.90 -15.13 -23.35
C ARG A 73 4.22 -16.02 -22.15
N GLY A 74 3.79 -15.62 -20.94
CA GLY A 74 4.10 -16.38 -19.72
C GLY A 74 5.57 -16.29 -19.26
N GLU A 75 6.38 -15.39 -19.82
CA GLU A 75 7.78 -15.15 -19.41
C GLU A 75 7.87 -14.59 -17.96
N ALA A 76 6.81 -13.95 -17.51
CA ALA A 76 6.61 -13.52 -16.13
C ALA A 76 5.25 -14.04 -15.64
N SER A 77 5.01 -14.03 -14.32
CA SER A 77 3.69 -14.37 -13.81
C SER A 77 2.63 -13.38 -14.33
N LEU A 78 1.40 -13.85 -14.47
CA LEU A 78 0.26 -13.04 -14.88
C LEU A 78 0.10 -11.80 -13.98
N SER A 79 0.28 -12.00 -12.68
CA SER A 79 0.25 -10.93 -11.68
C SER A 79 1.35 -9.88 -11.91
N THR A 80 2.57 -10.29 -12.25
CA THR A 80 3.67 -9.37 -12.59
C THR A 80 3.36 -8.57 -13.85
N TRP A 81 2.82 -9.22 -14.88
CA TRP A 81 2.44 -8.57 -16.12
C TRP A 81 1.35 -7.53 -15.91
N LEU A 82 0.28 -7.87 -15.17
CA LEU A 82 -0.80 -6.95 -14.81
C LEU A 82 -0.29 -5.79 -13.93
N THR A 83 0.62 -6.06 -12.99
CA THR A 83 1.25 -5.01 -12.17
C THR A 83 1.96 -3.97 -13.03
N ARG A 84 2.70 -4.39 -14.06
CA ARG A 84 3.38 -3.46 -14.98
C ARG A 84 2.39 -2.58 -15.75
N ILE A 85 1.29 -3.15 -16.22
CA ILE A 85 0.24 -2.39 -16.92
C ILE A 85 -0.39 -1.36 -15.96
N THR A 86 -0.74 -1.78 -14.76
CA THR A 86 -1.32 -0.90 -13.73
C THR A 86 -0.37 0.23 -13.34
N LEU A 87 0.90 -0.06 -13.11
CA LEU A 87 1.92 0.96 -12.80
C LEU A 87 2.09 1.97 -13.93
N ASN A 88 2.11 1.50 -15.18
CA ASN A 88 2.25 2.36 -16.35
C ASN A 88 1.04 3.31 -16.47
N GLU A 89 -0.18 2.81 -16.21
CA GLU A 89 -1.38 3.63 -16.24
C GLU A 89 -1.39 4.65 -15.11
N ALA A 90 -1.13 4.22 -13.88
CA ALA A 90 -1.08 5.08 -12.71
C ALA A 90 -0.05 6.22 -12.88
N ARG A 91 1.16 5.88 -13.30
CA ARG A 91 2.22 6.87 -13.57
C ARG A 91 1.87 7.79 -14.75
N GLY A 92 1.23 7.25 -15.78
CA GLY A 92 0.73 8.03 -16.90
C GLY A 92 -0.30 9.08 -16.45
N ARG A 93 -1.21 8.70 -15.56
CA ARG A 93 -2.21 9.60 -14.98
C ARG A 93 -1.56 10.67 -14.10
N LEU A 94 -0.62 10.29 -13.24
CA LEU A 94 0.12 11.23 -12.38
C LEU A 94 0.93 12.25 -13.20
N ARG A 95 1.60 11.85 -14.28
CA ARG A 95 2.32 12.75 -15.19
C ARG A 95 1.39 13.76 -15.87
N ARG A 96 0.19 13.37 -16.22
CA ARG A 96 -0.81 14.30 -16.79
C ARG A 96 -1.29 15.34 -15.79
N ARG A 97 -1.30 15.02 -14.49
CA ARG A 97 -1.70 15.95 -13.41
C ARG A 97 -0.60 16.90 -12.97
N ARG A 98 0.64 16.44 -12.91
CA ARG A 98 1.80 17.21 -12.46
C ARG A 98 2.90 17.12 -13.50
N PRO A 99 3.13 18.20 -14.31
CA PRO A 99 4.36 18.29 -15.08
C PRO A 99 5.55 18.25 -14.11
N SER A 100 6.48 17.35 -14.36
CA SER A 100 7.53 16.85 -13.47
C SER A 100 8.22 17.90 -12.59
N VAL A 101 8.26 17.62 -11.29
CA VAL A 101 9.36 18.07 -10.41
C VAL A 101 10.32 16.88 -10.30
N ALA A 102 11.59 17.11 -10.64
CA ALA A 102 12.60 16.07 -10.77
C ALA A 102 12.78 15.24 -9.50
N LEU A 103 12.75 13.91 -9.68
CA LEU A 103 12.88 12.89 -8.64
C LEU A 103 14.28 12.89 -7.98
N ASP A 104 15.28 13.45 -8.66
CA ASP A 104 16.69 13.41 -8.27
C ASP A 104 17.03 14.23 -7.02
N ALA A 105 16.20 15.21 -6.68
CA ALA A 105 16.42 16.07 -5.50
C ALA A 105 16.07 15.41 -4.15
N LEU A 106 15.28 14.33 -4.15
CA LEU A 106 14.84 13.62 -2.93
C LEU A 106 15.80 12.51 -2.50
N GLU A 107 16.68 12.04 -3.38
CA GLU A 107 17.65 10.98 -3.08
C GLU A 107 18.86 11.46 -2.27
N ALA A 108 19.18 12.75 -2.31
CA ALA A 108 20.39 13.33 -1.71
C ALA A 108 20.30 13.62 -0.20
N ALA A 109 19.14 13.58 0.42
CA ALA A 109 18.99 13.93 1.83
C ALA A 109 18.76 12.71 2.72
N GLN A 110 19.75 12.38 3.54
CA GLN A 110 19.70 11.62 4.78
C GLN A 110 20.31 10.21 4.81
N GLU A 111 21.55 10.18 5.30
CA GLU A 111 22.15 9.01 5.93
C GLU A 111 22.11 9.18 7.46
N ALA A 112 21.49 8.25 8.17
CA ALA A 112 21.82 7.80 9.54
C ALA A 112 20.85 6.70 10.05
N GLY A 113 21.43 5.66 10.58
CA GLY A 113 21.03 4.60 11.50
C GLY A 113 19.56 4.10 11.57
N ALA A 114 19.35 2.80 11.29
CA ALA A 114 18.04 2.17 11.46
C ALA A 114 18.11 0.79 12.13
N ALA A 115 17.21 0.59 13.11
CA ALA A 115 16.88 -0.70 13.69
C ALA A 115 15.69 -1.32 12.94
N LEU A 116 15.59 -2.67 12.89
CA LEU A 116 14.49 -3.39 12.23
C LEU A 116 13.15 -3.18 12.97
N VAL A 117 12.09 -2.86 12.22
CA VAL A 117 10.70 -2.94 12.70
C VAL A 117 10.10 -4.22 12.15
N VAL A 118 9.61 -5.08 13.04
CA VAL A 118 8.80 -6.25 12.69
C VAL A 118 7.33 -5.83 12.81
N PHE A 119 6.58 -5.91 11.72
CA PHE A 119 5.15 -5.64 11.72
C PHE A 119 4.38 -6.91 12.14
N PRO A 120 3.36 -6.78 13.03
CA PRO A 120 2.56 -7.94 13.43
C PRO A 120 1.68 -8.41 12.29
N ARG A 121 1.76 -9.71 11.99
CA ARG A 121 0.86 -10.40 11.05
C ARG A 121 -0.53 -10.52 11.66
N SER A 122 -1.56 -10.46 10.82
CA SER A 122 -2.99 -10.50 11.16
C SER A 122 -3.35 -11.67 12.06
N ILE A 123 -4.06 -11.38 13.15
CA ILE A 123 -4.71 -12.37 14.01
C ILE A 123 -6.21 -12.18 13.87
N SER A 124 -6.92 -13.21 13.44
CA SER A 124 -8.38 -13.21 13.25
C SER A 124 -9.12 -13.47 14.55
N GLY A 125 -10.27 -12.81 14.74
CA GLY A 125 -11.28 -13.14 15.75
C GLY A 125 -11.12 -12.43 17.09
N LEU A 126 -11.84 -11.31 17.30
CA LEU A 126 -11.85 -10.60 18.58
C LEU A 126 -13.12 -9.70 18.73
N SER A 127 -13.43 -9.29 19.97
CA SER A 127 -14.58 -8.47 20.37
C SER A 127 -14.69 -7.10 19.66
N PRO A 128 -15.89 -6.48 19.62
CA PRO A 128 -16.14 -5.20 18.93
C PRO A 128 -15.20 -4.05 19.35
N GLU A 129 -14.80 -3.99 20.62
CA GLU A 129 -13.88 -2.96 21.14
C GLU A 129 -12.46 -3.12 20.58
N ARG A 130 -12.03 -4.37 20.40
CA ARG A 130 -10.74 -4.67 19.73
C ARG A 130 -10.79 -4.43 18.24
N GLU A 131 -11.96 -4.51 17.64
CA GLU A 131 -12.17 -4.19 16.23
C GLU A 131 -12.09 -2.68 15.97
N ALA A 132 -12.63 -1.86 16.86
CA ALA A 132 -12.48 -0.41 16.83
C ALA A 132 -11.01 0.04 16.99
N ALA A 133 -10.29 -0.52 17.98
CA ALA A 133 -8.86 -0.23 18.16
C ALA A 133 -8.00 -0.66 16.96
N ARG A 134 -8.36 -1.77 16.30
CA ARG A 134 -7.70 -2.21 15.05
C ARG A 134 -7.98 -1.28 13.87
N SER A 135 -9.22 -0.81 13.76
CA SER A 135 -9.60 0.14 12.72
C SER A 135 -8.79 1.43 12.85
N GLU A 136 -8.62 1.94 14.07
CA GLU A 136 -7.81 3.12 14.35
C GLU A 136 -6.32 2.87 14.02
N THR A 137 -5.76 1.75 14.48
CA THR A 137 -4.37 1.37 14.16
C THR A 137 -4.16 1.23 12.66
N ARG A 138 -5.12 0.66 11.94
CA ARG A 138 -5.08 0.55 10.47
C ARG A 138 -5.05 1.91 9.81
N ARG A 139 -5.94 2.84 10.21
CA ARG A 139 -5.99 4.21 9.68
C ARG A 139 -4.70 4.97 9.91
N LEU A 140 -4.11 4.85 11.11
CA LEU A 140 -2.83 5.47 11.43
C LEU A 140 -1.71 4.92 10.54
N MET A 141 -1.70 3.61 10.32
CA MET A 141 -0.73 2.95 9.45
C MET A 141 -0.89 3.37 7.99
N GLU A 142 -2.12 3.35 7.46
CA GLU A 142 -2.44 3.78 6.10
C GLU A 142 -2.02 5.24 5.87
N ALA A 143 -2.37 6.13 6.79
CA ALA A 143 -1.97 7.54 6.74
C ALA A 143 -0.44 7.72 6.76
N ALA A 144 0.27 6.94 7.56
CA ALA A 144 1.74 7.01 7.61
C ALA A 144 2.39 6.45 6.33
N ILE A 145 1.79 5.43 5.70
CA ILE A 145 2.24 4.90 4.41
C ILE A 145 1.99 5.92 3.30
N ASP A 146 0.85 6.62 3.32
CA ASP A 146 0.51 7.63 2.33
C ASP A 146 1.44 8.85 2.37
N GLU A 147 2.02 9.17 3.53
CA GLU A 147 3.03 10.22 3.68
C GLU A 147 4.40 9.85 3.06
N LEU A 148 4.66 8.58 2.77
CA LEU A 148 5.90 8.18 2.12
C LEU A 148 5.96 8.75 0.70
N PRO A 149 7.12 9.27 0.25
CA PRO A 149 7.32 9.57 -1.17
C PRO A 149 7.06 8.35 -2.06
N GLU A 150 6.46 8.56 -3.24
CA GLU A 150 6.01 7.49 -4.16
C GLU A 150 7.05 6.37 -4.37
N PRO A 151 8.35 6.65 -4.64
CA PRO A 151 9.32 5.59 -4.89
C PRO A 151 9.59 4.67 -3.68
N PHE A 152 9.48 5.19 -2.47
CA PHE A 152 9.65 4.43 -1.22
C PHE A 152 8.37 3.69 -0.88
N ARG A 153 7.21 4.33 -1.05
CA ARG A 153 5.89 3.76 -0.82
C ARG A 153 5.64 2.54 -1.70
N LEU A 154 5.93 2.62 -3.01
CA LEU A 154 5.81 1.50 -3.95
C LEU A 154 6.65 0.29 -3.55
N VAL A 155 7.93 0.52 -3.23
CA VAL A 155 8.82 -0.57 -2.79
C VAL A 155 8.31 -1.17 -1.49
N PHE A 156 7.81 -0.35 -0.55
CA PHE A 156 7.26 -0.83 0.71
C PHE A 156 6.01 -1.71 0.49
N ILE A 157 5.05 -1.26 -0.33
CA ILE A 157 3.84 -2.02 -0.65
C ILE A 157 4.20 -3.37 -1.28
N LEU A 158 5.06 -3.38 -2.31
CA LEU A 158 5.43 -4.61 -3.00
C LEU A 158 6.17 -5.60 -2.10
N ARG A 159 7.07 -5.10 -1.23
CA ARG A 159 7.92 -5.94 -0.39
C ARG A 159 7.25 -6.41 0.91
N GLU A 160 6.52 -5.54 1.59
CA GLU A 160 5.99 -5.80 2.94
C GLU A 160 4.52 -6.22 2.94
N ILE A 161 3.74 -5.74 1.97
CA ILE A 161 2.30 -6.03 1.92
C ILE A 161 2.01 -7.13 0.90
N GLU A 162 2.62 -7.05 -0.29
CA GLU A 162 2.43 -8.03 -1.37
C GLU A 162 3.48 -9.15 -1.35
N GLU A 163 4.38 -9.16 -0.39
CA GLU A 163 5.39 -10.19 -0.11
C GLU A 163 6.27 -10.57 -1.35
N CYS A 164 6.39 -9.67 -2.34
CA CYS A 164 7.24 -9.89 -3.50
C CYS A 164 8.71 -10.03 -3.08
N THR A 165 9.49 -10.85 -3.77
CA THR A 165 10.95 -10.90 -3.60
C THR A 165 11.62 -9.60 -4.06
N VAL A 166 12.89 -9.42 -3.73
CA VAL A 166 13.67 -8.27 -4.21
C VAL A 166 13.75 -8.27 -5.74
N GLU A 167 13.96 -9.44 -6.32
CA GLU A 167 14.08 -9.67 -7.76
C GLU A 167 12.77 -9.38 -8.48
N GLU A 168 11.64 -9.86 -7.96
CA GLU A 168 10.31 -9.56 -8.52
C GLU A 168 9.99 -8.07 -8.43
N THR A 169 10.27 -7.44 -7.29
CA THR A 169 10.07 -5.99 -7.12
C THR A 169 10.94 -5.19 -8.08
N ALA A 170 12.20 -5.57 -8.24
CA ALA A 170 13.13 -4.96 -9.17
C ALA A 170 12.61 -5.07 -10.62
N ALA A 171 12.16 -6.27 -11.02
CA ALA A 171 11.59 -6.52 -12.33
C ALA A 171 10.29 -5.75 -12.59
N GLN A 172 9.41 -5.63 -11.59
CA GLN A 172 8.14 -4.90 -11.71
C GLN A 172 8.35 -3.39 -11.83
N LEU A 173 9.31 -2.83 -11.08
CA LEU A 173 9.57 -1.40 -11.05
C LEU A 173 10.61 -0.93 -12.06
N GLY A 174 11.33 -1.84 -12.72
CA GLY A 174 12.44 -1.53 -13.62
C GLY A 174 13.67 -0.97 -12.88
N LEU A 175 13.94 -1.50 -11.68
CA LEU A 175 15.02 -1.06 -10.79
C LEU A 175 16.10 -2.13 -10.66
N LEU A 176 17.27 -1.73 -10.16
CA LEU A 176 18.28 -2.67 -9.72
C LEU A 176 17.90 -3.26 -8.34
N PRO A 177 18.24 -4.53 -8.05
CA PRO A 177 17.96 -5.15 -6.75
C PRO A 177 18.51 -4.35 -5.56
N GLU A 178 19.70 -3.77 -5.68
CA GLU A 178 20.29 -2.92 -4.65
C GLU A 178 19.49 -1.63 -4.40
N THR A 179 18.91 -1.05 -5.45
CA THR A 179 18.01 0.11 -5.33
C THR A 179 16.75 -0.25 -4.56
N VAL A 180 16.19 -1.45 -4.79
CA VAL A 180 15.02 -1.95 -4.03
C VAL A 180 15.38 -2.07 -2.54
N LYS A 181 16.51 -2.67 -2.19
CA LYS A 181 16.97 -2.80 -0.80
C LYS A 181 17.14 -1.44 -0.12
N THR A 182 17.81 -0.52 -0.79
CA THR A 182 18.05 0.84 -0.28
C THR A 182 16.73 1.60 -0.09
N ARG A 183 15.83 1.55 -1.07
CA ARG A 183 14.52 2.21 -0.98
C ARG A 183 13.67 1.60 0.12
N LEU A 184 13.67 0.28 0.29
CA LEU A 184 12.95 -0.38 1.38
C LEU A 184 13.47 0.06 2.76
N PHE A 185 14.79 0.12 2.92
CA PHE A 185 15.41 0.60 4.14
C PHE A 185 14.98 2.03 4.47
N ARG A 186 15.02 2.93 3.48
CA ARG A 186 14.56 4.31 3.64
C ARG A 186 13.07 4.40 3.95
N ALA A 187 12.23 3.63 3.26
CA ALA A 187 10.79 3.55 3.51
C ALA A 187 10.49 3.16 4.96
N ARG A 188 11.12 2.10 5.48
CA ARG A 188 10.94 1.66 6.87
C ARG A 188 11.37 2.72 7.89
N ARG A 189 12.43 3.47 7.60
CA ARG A 189 12.90 4.56 8.45
C ARG A 189 11.92 5.72 8.50
N LEU A 190 11.45 6.17 7.35
CA LEU A 190 10.46 7.26 7.24
C LEU A 190 9.15 6.87 7.91
N LEU A 191 8.67 5.65 7.67
CA LEU A 191 7.45 5.15 8.28
C LEU A 191 7.53 5.10 9.81
N ARG A 192 8.68 4.65 10.35
CA ARG A 192 8.90 4.67 11.80
C ARG A 192 8.84 6.09 12.36
N LYS A 193 9.48 7.05 11.70
CA LYS A 193 9.45 8.45 12.11
C LYS A 193 8.01 8.97 12.14
N ALA A 194 7.25 8.79 11.06
CA ALA A 194 5.86 9.22 10.96
C ALA A 194 4.96 8.57 12.04
N LEU A 195 5.12 7.27 12.30
CA LEU A 195 4.37 6.57 13.34
C LEU A 195 4.73 7.07 14.76
N ASN A 196 6.01 7.29 15.04
CA ASN A 196 6.44 7.82 16.34
C ASN A 196 5.88 9.23 16.58
N GLU A 197 5.86 10.10 15.58
CA GLU A 197 5.29 11.44 15.68
C GLU A 197 3.79 11.39 15.93
N LYS A 198 3.04 10.53 15.20
CA LYS A 198 1.59 10.34 15.39
C LYS A 198 1.27 9.73 16.75
N LEU A 199 2.05 8.76 17.24
CA LEU A 199 1.86 8.18 18.58
C LEU A 199 2.21 9.16 19.68
N ALA A 200 3.26 9.97 19.52
CA ALA A 200 3.63 11.00 20.49
C ALA A 200 2.53 12.06 20.65
N SER A 201 1.90 12.50 19.55
CA SER A 201 0.75 13.42 19.61
C SER A 201 -0.44 12.80 20.34
N SER A 202 -0.78 11.55 20.02
CA SER A 202 -1.89 10.83 20.67
C SER A 202 -1.66 10.63 22.17
N VAL A 203 -0.42 10.36 22.61
CA VAL A 203 -0.07 10.23 24.03
C VAL A 203 -0.21 11.58 24.74
N THR A 204 0.21 12.68 24.12
CA THR A 204 0.09 14.03 24.67
C THR A 204 -1.38 14.43 24.82
N GLU A 205 -2.23 14.06 23.86
CA GLU A 205 -3.69 14.28 23.93
C GLU A 205 -4.39 13.38 24.96
N ALA A 206 -3.90 12.14 25.14
CA ALA A 206 -4.46 11.19 26.10
C ALA A 206 -4.22 11.58 27.57
N PHE A 207 -3.20 12.41 27.83
CA PHE A 207 -2.89 12.92 29.17
C PHE A 207 -2.89 14.45 29.21
N PRO A 208 -4.05 15.11 29.00
CA PRO A 208 -4.14 16.55 29.02
C PRO A 208 -4.00 17.05 30.45
N PHE A 209 -2.77 17.31 30.86
CA PHE A 209 -2.49 17.91 32.19
C PHE A 209 -2.56 19.46 32.14
N LEU A 210 -2.70 20.03 30.96
CA LEU A 210 -2.83 21.47 30.74
C LEU A 210 -4.31 21.94 30.89
N GLY A 211 -4.52 23.17 31.22
CA GLY A 211 -5.83 23.80 31.29
C GLY A 211 -6.46 23.78 32.73
N VAL A 212 -7.78 23.59 32.81
CA VAL A 212 -8.58 23.73 34.04
C VAL A 212 -8.07 22.87 35.21
N ARG A 213 -7.52 21.67 34.95
CA ARG A 213 -6.99 20.80 36.01
C ARG A 213 -5.68 21.33 36.58
N CYS A 214 -4.79 21.85 35.75
CA CYS A 214 -3.54 22.47 36.18
C CYS A 214 -3.83 23.74 37.01
N GLN A 215 -4.71 24.58 36.50
CA GLN A 215 -5.13 25.80 37.20
C GLN A 215 -5.76 25.51 38.53
N ARG A 216 -6.66 24.53 38.65
CA ARG A 216 -7.30 24.12 39.92
C ARG A 216 -6.27 23.63 40.96
N ILE A 217 -5.22 22.90 40.53
CA ILE A 217 -4.17 22.46 41.47
C ILE A 217 -3.35 23.65 41.93
N THR A 218 -2.95 24.56 41.02
CA THR A 218 -2.23 25.78 41.36
C THR A 218 -3.01 26.62 42.35
N ASP A 219 -4.28 26.91 42.08
CA ASP A 219 -5.16 27.69 42.95
C ASP A 219 -5.37 27.04 44.34
N ALA A 220 -5.41 25.70 44.36
CA ALA A 220 -5.54 24.97 45.62
C ALA A 220 -4.28 25.05 46.48
N VAL A 221 -3.10 25.04 45.86
CA VAL A 221 -1.80 25.22 46.56
C VAL A 221 -1.65 26.63 47.07
N LEU A 222 -1.91 27.63 46.22
CA LEU A 222 -1.82 29.05 46.60
C LEU A 222 -2.73 29.38 47.79
N ARG A 223 -3.99 28.93 47.76
CA ARG A 223 -4.91 29.10 48.93
C ARG A 223 -4.39 28.49 50.21
N ARG A 224 -3.64 27.40 50.17
CA ARG A 224 -3.02 26.79 51.35
C ARG A 224 -1.81 27.58 51.85
N MET A 225 -1.09 28.24 50.95
CA MET A 225 0.06 29.09 51.27
C MET A 225 -0.39 30.41 51.90
N ASP A 226 -1.52 30.98 51.45
CA ASP A 226 -2.06 32.24 51.96
C ASP A 226 -2.75 32.07 53.31
N GLY A 227 -3.07 30.86 53.76
CA GLY A 227 -3.74 30.53 55.02
C GLY A 227 -2.81 30.08 56.17
N THR A 228 -1.47 30.20 55.93
CA THR A 228 -0.43 29.96 56.95
C THR A 228 0.22 31.26 57.34
#